data_42539868903e496b0accdfccb41aca1e
#
_entry.id   42539868903e496b0accdfccb41aca1e
#
_cell.length_a   1.000
_cell.length_b   1.000
_cell.length_c   1.000
_cell.angle_alpha   90.00
_cell.angle_beta   90.00
_cell.angle_gamma   90.00
#
_symmetry.space_group_name_H-M   'P 1'
#
loop_
_entity.id
_entity.type
_entity.pdbx_description
1 polymer ?
#
loop_
_entity_poly.entity_id
_entity_poly.type
_entity_poly.pdbx_seq_one_letter_code
_entity_poly.pdbx_strand_id
1 'polypeptide(L)'
;MIVIDEKKIFEVIKERKPLSVALNGPDGLLPKVQDLALKIGKKFGIPAYLLADTTWGTCDLNSIGAKILNTEILFNIGHTNRIEIFEKNVIMIDAFDDISFDKVTKKCIELVRGKTISLITDSQHLHRIESVKKMLEENGVDVKIGKGKGQLNDGQVFGCEFYPATETMDKVDANVFLGQ
;
A
#
# COMPACT_ATOMS: atom_id res chain seq x y z
N MET A 1 4.79 10.83 7.36
CA MET A 1 5.53 11.16 6.10
C MET A 1 5.54 9.90 5.24
N ILE A 2 5.10 9.99 3.98
CA ILE A 2 5.05 8.80 3.11
C ILE A 2 6.46 8.34 2.74
N VAL A 3 6.72 7.06 2.95
CA VAL A 3 7.97 6.34 2.67
C VAL A 3 7.71 5.35 1.55
N ILE A 4 8.56 5.35 0.53
CA ILE A 4 8.50 4.38 -0.59
C ILE A 4 9.49 3.25 -0.29
N ASP A 5 9.13 2.00 -0.56
CA ASP A 5 10.05 0.85 -0.44
C ASP A 5 11.10 0.85 -1.58
N GLU A 6 12.05 1.80 -1.48
CA GLU A 6 13.16 1.89 -2.42
C GLU A 6 14.03 0.63 -2.43
N LYS A 7 14.10 -0.09 -1.30
CA LYS A 7 14.94 -1.28 -1.16
C LYS A 7 14.48 -2.37 -2.13
N LYS A 8 13.18 -2.65 -2.18
CA LYS A 8 12.59 -3.61 -3.10
C LYS A 8 12.86 -3.26 -4.56
N ILE A 9 12.73 -1.97 -4.93
CA ILE A 9 13.05 -1.50 -6.30
C ILE A 9 14.51 -1.82 -6.65
N PHE A 10 15.45 -1.47 -5.76
CA PHE A 10 16.86 -1.68 -6.02
C PHE A 10 17.25 -3.17 -6.06
N GLU A 11 16.62 -4.01 -5.27
CA GLU A 11 16.79 -5.46 -5.30
C GLU A 11 16.33 -6.04 -6.64
N VAL A 12 15.14 -5.65 -7.11
CA VAL A 12 14.61 -6.08 -8.42
C VAL A 12 15.53 -5.65 -9.57
N ILE A 13 16.02 -4.39 -9.56
CA ILE A 13 16.93 -3.91 -10.61
C ILE A 13 18.25 -4.70 -10.60
N LYS A 14 18.79 -5.02 -9.43
CA LYS A 14 20.02 -5.83 -9.33
C LYS A 14 19.84 -7.26 -9.83
N GLU A 15 18.68 -7.85 -9.52
CA GLU A 15 18.36 -9.23 -9.89
C GLU A 15 18.05 -9.36 -11.39
N ARG A 16 17.14 -8.52 -11.89
CA ARG A 16 16.64 -8.60 -13.27
C ARG A 16 17.50 -7.88 -14.29
N LYS A 17 18.35 -6.95 -13.86
CA LYS A 17 19.28 -6.15 -14.70
C LYS A 17 18.60 -5.55 -15.93
N PRO A 18 17.46 -4.83 -15.77
CA PRO A 18 16.75 -4.27 -16.91
C PRO A 18 17.58 -3.19 -17.60
N LEU A 19 17.39 -3.02 -18.91
CA LEU A 19 18.03 -1.95 -19.69
C LEU A 19 17.37 -0.60 -19.46
N SER A 20 16.09 -0.58 -19.06
CA SER A 20 15.34 0.63 -18.71
C SER A 20 14.16 0.30 -17.80
N VAL A 21 13.71 1.29 -17.02
CA VAL A 21 12.55 1.15 -16.14
C VAL A 21 11.63 2.36 -16.27
N ALA A 22 10.34 2.14 -16.03
CA ALA A 22 9.36 3.18 -15.82
C ALA A 22 8.87 3.16 -14.37
N LEU A 23 8.48 4.32 -13.86
CA LEU A 23 7.89 4.48 -12.53
C LEU A 23 6.61 5.30 -12.66
N ASN A 24 5.55 4.91 -11.99
CA ASN A 24 4.35 5.71 -11.81
C ASN A 24 3.85 5.62 -10.36
N GLY A 25 2.93 6.49 -10.01
CA GLY A 25 2.32 6.53 -8.68
C GLY A 25 1.29 7.64 -8.56
N PRO A 26 0.60 7.75 -7.41
CA PRO A 26 -0.37 8.82 -7.18
C PRO A 26 0.25 10.20 -7.34
N ASP A 27 -0.53 11.17 -7.80
CA ASP A 27 -0.08 12.54 -8.05
C ASP A 27 0.68 13.16 -6.87
N GLY A 28 0.21 12.92 -5.65
CA GLY A 28 0.86 13.41 -4.43
C GLY A 28 2.26 12.81 -4.17
N LEU A 29 2.61 11.71 -4.83
CA LEU A 29 3.92 11.08 -4.72
C LEU A 29 4.85 11.40 -5.89
N LEU A 30 4.37 12.01 -6.98
CA LEU A 30 5.18 12.26 -8.19
C LEU A 30 6.52 12.94 -7.90
N PRO A 31 6.64 13.96 -7.02
CA PRO A 31 7.94 14.55 -6.71
C PRO A 31 8.94 13.52 -6.12
N LYS A 32 8.47 12.65 -5.22
CA LYS A 32 9.31 11.59 -4.63
C LYS A 32 9.66 10.51 -5.66
N VAL A 33 8.72 10.18 -6.53
CA VAL A 33 8.95 9.20 -7.61
C VAL A 33 9.96 9.75 -8.63
N GLN A 34 9.93 11.05 -8.92
CA GLN A 34 10.92 11.71 -9.75
C GLN A 34 12.33 11.64 -9.13
N ASP A 35 12.46 11.97 -7.85
CA ASP A 35 13.73 11.88 -7.15
C ASP A 35 14.26 10.44 -7.16
N LEU A 36 13.37 9.46 -7.02
CA LEU A 36 13.72 8.05 -7.09
C LEU A 36 14.17 7.65 -8.50
N ALA A 37 13.51 8.11 -9.55
CA ALA A 37 13.93 7.87 -10.93
C ALA A 37 15.35 8.42 -11.19
N LEU A 38 15.63 9.65 -10.74
CA LEU A 38 16.98 10.25 -10.82
C LEU A 38 18.01 9.43 -10.03
N LYS A 39 17.64 8.96 -8.83
CA LYS A 39 18.47 8.10 -7.99
C LYS A 39 18.81 6.76 -8.69
N ILE A 40 17.83 6.15 -9.37
CA ILE A 40 18.02 4.91 -10.14
C ILE A 40 18.99 5.16 -11.29
N GLY A 41 18.75 6.19 -12.09
CA GLY A 41 19.63 6.56 -13.20
C GLY A 41 21.09 6.75 -12.76
N LYS A 42 21.30 7.50 -11.67
CA LYS A 42 22.64 7.73 -11.10
C LYS A 42 23.28 6.46 -10.54
N LYS A 43 22.51 5.60 -9.90
CA LYS A 43 23.04 4.41 -9.18
C LYS A 43 23.32 3.23 -10.11
N PHE A 44 22.46 3.02 -11.11
CA PHE A 44 22.50 1.83 -11.97
C PHE A 44 22.93 2.13 -13.40
N GLY A 45 23.00 3.41 -13.78
CA GLY A 45 23.41 3.80 -15.15
C GLY A 45 22.36 3.45 -16.22
N ILE A 46 21.10 3.27 -15.84
CA ILE A 46 20.01 2.93 -16.75
C ILE A 46 18.98 4.07 -16.85
N PRO A 47 18.31 4.24 -18.00
CA PRO A 47 17.18 5.14 -18.10
C PRO A 47 16.05 4.76 -17.12
N ALA A 48 15.57 5.75 -16.36
CA ALA A 48 14.43 5.61 -15.46
C ALA A 48 13.43 6.73 -15.78
N TYR A 49 12.27 6.36 -16.31
CA TYR A 49 11.25 7.30 -16.79
C TYR A 49 10.15 7.46 -15.75
N LEU A 50 9.81 8.70 -15.40
CA LEU A 50 8.61 9.02 -14.67
C LEU A 50 7.43 9.09 -15.64
N LEU A 51 6.41 8.26 -15.43
CA LEU A 51 5.11 8.37 -16.09
C LEU A 51 4.21 9.24 -15.21
N ALA A 52 3.97 10.47 -15.65
CA ALA A 52 3.27 11.49 -14.86
C ALA A 52 1.75 11.55 -15.14
N ASP A 53 1.21 10.55 -15.82
CA ASP A 53 -0.23 10.44 -15.97
C ASP A 53 -0.87 10.11 -14.62
N THR A 54 -2.01 10.71 -14.32
CA THR A 54 -2.79 10.47 -13.11
C THR A 54 -3.11 8.98 -12.96
N THR A 55 -2.83 8.41 -11.80
CA THR A 55 -3.17 7.02 -11.46
C THR A 55 -4.03 6.98 -10.20
N TRP A 56 -5.20 6.34 -10.31
CA TRP A 56 -6.24 6.34 -9.27
C TRP A 56 -6.26 5.07 -8.40
N GLY A 57 -5.60 4.02 -8.84
CA GLY A 57 -5.62 2.76 -8.09
C GLY A 57 -4.82 1.65 -8.77
N THR A 58 -4.86 0.46 -8.16
CA THR A 58 -4.18 -0.74 -8.68
C THR A 58 -4.69 -1.21 -10.03
N CYS A 59 -5.90 -0.84 -10.43
CA CYS A 59 -6.50 -1.15 -11.73
C CYS A 59 -6.15 -0.12 -12.80
N ASP A 60 -5.47 0.98 -12.45
CA ASP A 60 -5.10 2.08 -13.34
C ASP A 60 -3.58 2.09 -13.54
N LEU A 61 -3.09 1.05 -14.20
CA LEU A 61 -1.67 0.89 -14.46
C LEU A 61 -1.29 1.58 -15.77
N ASN A 62 -0.27 2.43 -15.74
CA ASN A 62 0.24 3.10 -16.94
C ASN A 62 1.14 2.16 -17.80
N SER A 63 0.65 0.95 -18.06
CA SER A 63 1.38 -0.06 -18.85
C SER A 63 1.52 0.35 -20.32
N ILE A 64 0.58 1.14 -20.85
CA ILE A 64 0.66 1.67 -22.21
C ILE A 64 1.82 2.65 -22.35
N GLY A 65 1.97 3.61 -21.40
CA GLY A 65 3.10 4.53 -21.38
C GLY A 65 4.45 3.82 -21.29
N ALA A 66 4.53 2.80 -20.42
CA ALA A 66 5.72 1.96 -20.29
C ALA A 66 6.05 1.22 -21.61
N LYS A 67 5.04 0.69 -22.32
CA LYS A 67 5.22 0.04 -23.64
C LYS A 67 5.68 1.02 -24.71
N ILE A 68 5.10 2.22 -24.76
CA ILE A 68 5.51 3.26 -25.72
C ILE A 68 6.98 3.64 -25.53
N LEU A 69 7.45 3.73 -24.28
CA LEU A 69 8.84 4.02 -23.94
C LEU A 69 9.74 2.79 -24.05
N ASN A 70 9.19 1.63 -24.41
CA ASN A 70 9.92 0.35 -24.50
C ASN A 70 10.71 0.04 -23.22
N THR A 71 10.12 0.29 -22.05
CA THR A 71 10.74 -0.05 -20.77
C THR A 71 10.50 -1.52 -20.40
N GLU A 72 11.49 -2.14 -19.77
CA GLU A 72 11.42 -3.57 -19.42
C GLU A 72 10.67 -3.83 -18.12
N ILE A 73 10.66 -2.85 -17.20
CA ILE A 73 9.94 -2.94 -15.93
C ILE A 73 9.16 -1.64 -15.68
N LEU A 74 7.93 -1.78 -15.22
CA LEU A 74 7.12 -0.71 -14.66
C LEU A 74 6.99 -0.92 -13.14
N PHE A 75 7.53 0.00 -12.35
CA PHE A 75 7.27 0.06 -10.92
C PHE A 75 6.02 0.91 -10.65
N ASN A 76 4.94 0.27 -10.19
CA ASN A 76 3.73 0.95 -9.75
C ASN A 76 3.81 1.20 -8.24
N ILE A 77 3.86 2.47 -7.83
CA ILE A 77 4.17 2.89 -6.46
C ILE A 77 2.91 3.33 -5.73
N GLY A 78 2.70 2.84 -4.52
CA GLY A 78 1.66 3.32 -3.60
C GLY A 78 0.29 2.68 -3.74
N HIS A 79 0.01 2.01 -4.83
CA HIS A 79 -1.24 1.27 -5.05
C HIS A 79 -1.01 -0.23 -4.91
N THR A 80 -0.71 -0.67 -3.70
CA THR A 80 -0.33 -2.05 -3.45
C THR A 80 -1.51 -2.94 -3.12
N ASN A 81 -1.49 -4.11 -3.73
CA ASN A 81 -2.39 -5.20 -3.44
C ASN A 81 -1.62 -6.53 -3.41
N ARG A 82 -2.32 -7.60 -3.06
CA ARG A 82 -1.79 -8.95 -2.93
C ARG A 82 -1.72 -9.72 -4.25
N ILE A 83 -2.36 -9.24 -5.32
CA ILE A 83 -2.45 -9.97 -6.59
C ILE A 83 -1.13 -9.87 -7.35
N GLU A 84 -0.71 -11.01 -7.90
CA GLU A 84 0.21 -11.04 -9.03
C GLU A 84 -0.50 -10.42 -10.24
N ILE A 85 0.00 -9.30 -10.71
CA ILE A 85 -0.51 -8.64 -11.89
C ILE A 85 -0.18 -9.50 -13.10
N PHE A 86 -1.15 -9.69 -13.98
CA PHE A 86 -1.02 -10.51 -15.21
C PHE A 86 0.12 -10.04 -16.12
N GLU A 87 0.55 -8.79 -16.00
CA GLU A 87 1.70 -8.25 -16.72
C GLU A 87 2.98 -8.52 -15.93
N LYS A 88 3.77 -9.51 -16.35
CA LYS A 88 5.03 -9.94 -15.70
C LYS A 88 6.05 -8.82 -15.46
N ASN A 89 5.89 -7.71 -16.15
CA ASN A 89 6.80 -6.56 -16.10
C ASN A 89 6.34 -5.45 -15.14
N VAL A 90 5.14 -5.56 -14.56
CA VAL A 90 4.64 -4.61 -13.57
C VAL A 90 4.94 -5.11 -12.17
N ILE A 91 5.58 -4.27 -11.37
CA ILE A 91 5.96 -4.60 -10.00
C ILE A 91 5.34 -3.57 -9.07
N MET A 92 4.53 -4.06 -8.13
CA MET A 92 3.90 -3.23 -7.11
C MET A 92 4.90 -2.91 -6.00
N ILE A 93 5.00 -1.63 -5.68
CA ILE A 93 5.91 -1.09 -4.67
C ILE A 93 5.09 -0.42 -3.58
N ASP A 94 5.33 -0.83 -2.34
CA ASP A 94 4.66 -0.25 -1.19
C ASP A 94 5.09 1.20 -0.97
N ALA A 95 4.10 2.04 -0.66
CA ALA A 95 4.30 3.34 -0.06
C ALA A 95 3.43 3.41 1.19
N PHE A 96 4.02 3.69 2.32
CA PHE A 96 3.34 3.71 3.60
C PHE A 96 3.58 5.02 4.35
N ASP A 97 2.61 5.44 5.15
CA ASP A 97 2.74 6.64 5.97
C ASP A 97 3.31 6.29 7.34
N ASP A 98 4.44 6.93 7.68
CA ASP A 98 5.10 6.76 8.98
C ASP A 98 4.50 7.70 10.04
N ILE A 99 3.18 7.64 10.22
CA ILE A 99 2.48 8.36 11.29
C ILE A 99 2.23 7.45 12.49
N SER A 100 2.18 8.05 13.69
CA SER A 100 1.74 7.35 14.89
C SER A 100 0.23 7.47 15.04
N PHE A 101 -0.42 6.35 15.29
CA PHE A 101 -1.85 6.29 15.63
C PHE A 101 -2.13 6.33 17.14
N ASP A 102 -1.11 6.47 17.99
CA ASP A 102 -1.25 6.36 19.45
C ASP A 102 -2.30 7.30 20.04
N LYS A 103 -2.29 8.57 19.61
CA LYS A 103 -3.24 9.59 20.13
C LYS A 103 -4.67 9.29 19.72
N VAL A 104 -4.91 8.91 18.47
CA VAL A 104 -6.25 8.64 17.98
C VAL A 104 -6.75 7.29 18.52
N THR A 105 -5.87 6.29 18.66
CA THR A 105 -6.20 5.00 19.27
C THR A 105 -6.65 5.17 20.72
N LYS A 106 -5.98 6.01 21.52
CA LYS A 106 -6.42 6.33 22.90
C LYS A 106 -7.83 6.90 22.94
N LYS A 107 -8.19 7.79 22.03
CA LYS A 107 -9.55 8.32 21.92
C LYS A 107 -10.55 7.26 21.44
N CYS A 108 -10.14 6.40 20.52
CA CYS A 108 -10.97 5.31 20.02
C CYS A 108 -11.33 4.33 21.14
N ILE A 109 -10.39 4.01 22.05
CA ILE A 109 -10.61 3.14 23.20
C ILE A 109 -11.81 3.62 24.04
N GLU A 110 -11.97 4.92 24.24
CA GLU A 110 -13.08 5.50 25.02
C GLU A 110 -14.46 5.16 24.40
N LEU A 111 -14.51 5.00 23.07
CA LEU A 111 -15.75 4.73 22.32
C LEU A 111 -16.06 3.24 22.19
N VAL A 112 -15.01 2.38 22.20
CA VAL A 112 -15.15 0.96 21.86
C VAL A 112 -14.77 0.01 22.99
N ARG A 113 -14.44 0.51 24.18
CA ARG A 113 -14.10 -0.34 25.34
C ARG A 113 -15.23 -1.30 25.67
N GLY A 114 -14.90 -2.57 25.88
CA GLY A 114 -15.85 -3.63 26.16
C GLY A 114 -16.63 -4.13 24.95
N LYS A 115 -16.31 -3.65 23.77
CA LYS A 115 -16.90 -4.11 22.50
C LYS A 115 -15.96 -5.04 21.75
N THR A 116 -16.54 -5.82 20.85
CA THR A 116 -15.82 -6.55 19.82
C THR A 116 -15.80 -5.71 18.54
N ILE A 117 -14.65 -5.42 17.97
CA ILE A 117 -14.54 -4.61 16.75
C ILE A 117 -13.80 -5.33 15.63
N SER A 118 -14.13 -4.98 14.38
CA SER A 118 -13.29 -5.28 13.24
C SER A 118 -12.34 -4.11 12.98
N LEU A 119 -11.03 -4.34 13.03
CA LEU A 119 -10.04 -3.34 12.69
C LEU A 119 -9.64 -3.51 11.23
N ILE A 120 -9.84 -2.46 10.43
CA ILE A 120 -9.59 -2.43 9.00
C ILE A 120 -8.76 -1.19 8.63
N THR A 121 -8.05 -1.26 7.52
CA THR A 121 -7.19 -0.17 7.05
C THR A 121 -6.97 -0.24 5.54
N ASP A 122 -6.39 0.81 4.97
CA ASP A 122 -5.86 0.80 3.62
C ASP A 122 -4.40 0.25 3.56
N SER A 123 -3.83 0.17 2.36
CA SER A 123 -2.46 -0.31 2.17
C SER A 123 -1.40 0.58 2.83
N GLN A 124 -1.66 1.88 2.94
CA GLN A 124 -0.67 2.84 3.47
C GLN A 124 -0.40 2.65 4.97
N HIS A 125 -1.38 2.12 5.71
CA HIS A 125 -1.32 1.98 7.16
C HIS A 125 -1.30 0.51 7.61
N LEU A 126 -1.33 -0.44 6.69
CA LEU A 126 -1.39 -1.88 6.99
C LEU A 126 -0.26 -2.33 7.93
N HIS A 127 0.93 -1.76 7.80
CA HIS A 127 2.08 -2.03 8.66
C HIS A 127 1.86 -1.61 10.14
N ARG A 128 0.82 -0.81 10.42
CA ARG A 128 0.45 -0.35 11.77
C ARG A 128 -0.67 -1.16 12.42
N ILE A 129 -1.38 -1.99 11.66
CA ILE A 129 -2.62 -2.64 12.13
C ILE A 129 -2.39 -3.47 13.39
N GLU A 130 -1.30 -4.25 13.44
CA GLU A 130 -0.99 -5.09 14.60
C GLU A 130 -0.63 -4.28 15.86
N SER A 131 0.08 -3.16 15.70
CA SER A 131 0.42 -2.30 16.84
C SER A 131 -0.81 -1.62 17.43
N VAL A 132 -1.74 -1.19 16.57
CA VAL A 132 -3.01 -0.60 17.00
C VAL A 132 -3.92 -1.66 17.63
N LYS A 133 -4.01 -2.85 17.04
CA LYS A 133 -4.73 -3.99 17.63
C LYS A 133 -4.26 -4.26 19.06
N LYS A 134 -2.94 -4.43 19.24
CA LYS A 134 -2.35 -4.69 20.56
C LYS A 134 -2.76 -3.63 21.59
N MET A 135 -2.66 -2.34 21.22
CA MET A 135 -3.05 -1.24 22.10
C MET A 135 -4.52 -1.28 22.49
N LEU A 136 -5.41 -1.63 21.56
CA LEU A 136 -6.84 -1.76 21.80
C LEU A 136 -7.13 -2.94 22.74
N GLU A 137 -6.53 -4.11 22.50
CA GLU A 137 -6.70 -5.33 23.30
C GLU A 137 -6.21 -5.15 24.75
N GLU A 138 -5.07 -4.49 24.95
CA GLU A 138 -4.52 -4.15 26.27
C GLU A 138 -5.45 -3.22 27.09
N ASN A 139 -6.40 -2.56 26.42
CA ASN A 139 -7.38 -1.65 27.04
C ASN A 139 -8.81 -2.19 27.04
N GLY A 140 -8.99 -3.51 26.87
CA GLY A 140 -10.26 -4.19 27.04
C GLY A 140 -11.19 -4.12 25.84
N VAL A 141 -10.64 -4.02 24.62
CA VAL A 141 -11.38 -4.13 23.36
C VAL A 141 -11.06 -5.49 22.74
N ASP A 142 -12.07 -6.25 22.32
CA ASP A 142 -11.85 -7.48 21.53
C ASP A 142 -11.70 -7.10 20.05
N VAL A 143 -10.53 -7.38 19.44
CA VAL A 143 -10.21 -6.94 18.09
C VAL A 143 -10.13 -8.11 17.12
N LYS A 144 -10.95 -8.08 16.10
CA LYS A 144 -10.91 -9.00 14.96
C LYS A 144 -10.22 -8.30 13.78
N ILE A 145 -9.37 -9.04 13.09
CA ILE A 145 -8.84 -8.65 11.77
C ILE A 145 -9.36 -9.68 10.79
N GLY A 146 -10.25 -9.25 9.90
CA GLY A 146 -10.85 -10.13 8.90
C GLY A 146 -9.81 -10.63 7.90
N LYS A 147 -9.99 -11.86 7.44
CA LYS A 147 -9.07 -12.49 6.47
C LYS A 147 -9.19 -11.81 5.11
N GLY A 148 -8.03 -11.58 4.51
CA GLY A 148 -7.95 -11.11 3.13
C GLY A 148 -8.41 -12.18 2.14
N LYS A 149 -9.00 -11.74 1.03
CA LYS A 149 -9.40 -12.61 -0.08
C LYS A 149 -9.05 -11.94 -1.40
N GLY A 150 -8.63 -12.74 -2.38
CA GLY A 150 -8.23 -12.19 -3.68
C GLY A 150 -7.05 -11.23 -3.54
N GLN A 151 -7.28 -9.96 -3.85
CA GLN A 151 -6.27 -8.89 -3.84
C GLN A 151 -5.90 -8.35 -2.46
N LEU A 152 -6.73 -8.62 -1.44
CA LEU A 152 -6.62 -7.99 -0.15
C LEU A 152 -5.71 -8.78 0.79
N ASN A 153 -4.90 -8.08 1.58
CA ASN A 153 -4.29 -8.60 2.78
C ASN A 153 -5.32 -8.66 3.93
N ASP A 154 -4.99 -9.36 5.02
CA ASP A 154 -5.82 -9.41 6.21
C ASP A 154 -6.03 -7.97 6.74
N GLY A 155 -7.28 -7.60 7.01
CA GLY A 155 -7.67 -6.27 7.47
C GLY A 155 -7.60 -5.15 6.43
N GLN A 156 -7.08 -5.41 5.24
CA GLN A 156 -6.99 -4.40 4.19
C GLN A 156 -8.31 -4.21 3.46
N VAL A 157 -8.65 -2.96 3.18
CA VAL A 157 -9.80 -2.59 2.33
C VAL A 157 -9.37 -1.58 1.27
N PHE A 158 -10.12 -1.56 0.15
CA PHE A 158 -10.04 -0.51 -0.88
C PHE A 158 -11.39 0.22 -0.97
N GLY A 159 -11.43 1.27 -1.76
CA GLY A 159 -12.69 1.95 -2.06
C GLY A 159 -13.77 1.10 -2.76
N CYS A 160 -13.39 -0.01 -3.38
CA CYS A 160 -14.29 -0.92 -4.12
C CYS A 160 -14.28 -2.37 -3.59
N GLU A 161 -13.46 -2.69 -2.58
CA GLU A 161 -13.31 -4.05 -2.06
C GLU A 161 -13.19 -4.03 -0.53
N PHE A 162 -14.14 -4.71 0.17
CA PHE A 162 -14.29 -4.65 1.62
C PHE A 162 -14.36 -6.03 2.28
N TYR A 163 -13.92 -7.08 1.62
CA TYR A 163 -14.11 -8.45 2.10
C TYR A 163 -13.64 -8.67 3.55
N PRO A 164 -12.48 -8.17 4.03
CA PRO A 164 -12.07 -8.33 5.43
C PRO A 164 -13.05 -7.72 6.44
N ALA A 165 -13.73 -6.62 6.08
CA ALA A 165 -14.76 -6.03 6.92
C ALA A 165 -16.05 -6.87 6.94
N THR A 166 -16.47 -7.38 5.78
CA THR A 166 -17.70 -8.19 5.66
C THR A 166 -17.53 -9.59 6.24
N GLU A 167 -16.32 -10.16 6.20
CA GLU A 167 -16.02 -11.48 6.80
C GLU A 167 -16.25 -11.50 8.31
N THR A 168 -16.06 -10.37 8.97
CA THR A 168 -16.22 -10.25 10.42
C THR A 168 -17.55 -9.63 10.85
N MET A 169 -18.38 -9.14 9.91
CA MET A 169 -19.54 -8.28 10.18
C MET A 169 -20.52 -8.86 11.21
N ASP A 170 -20.82 -10.16 11.14
CA ASP A 170 -21.75 -10.81 12.06
C ASP A 170 -21.15 -11.15 13.45
N LYS A 171 -19.87 -10.84 13.65
CA LYS A 171 -19.09 -11.20 14.84
C LYS A 171 -18.61 -9.99 15.63
N VAL A 172 -18.99 -8.78 15.22
CA VAL A 172 -18.47 -7.53 15.77
C VAL A 172 -19.58 -6.50 16.02
N ASP A 173 -19.38 -5.65 17.02
CA ASP A 173 -20.29 -4.55 17.33
C ASP A 173 -20.08 -3.34 16.41
N ALA A 174 -18.85 -3.19 15.87
CA ALA A 174 -18.51 -2.08 15.00
C ALA A 174 -17.26 -2.38 14.12
N ASN A 175 -17.16 -1.69 12.99
CA ASN A 175 -15.94 -1.61 12.22
C ASN A 175 -15.19 -0.32 12.58
N VAL A 176 -13.88 -0.41 12.78
CA VAL A 176 -12.99 0.72 13.01
C VAL A 176 -11.98 0.79 11.86
N PHE A 177 -12.08 1.87 11.08
CA PHE A 177 -11.15 2.11 9.98
C PHE A 177 -9.96 2.93 10.48
N LEU A 178 -8.76 2.39 10.29
CA LEU A 178 -7.51 3.07 10.56
C LEU A 178 -7.04 3.75 9.26
N GLY A 179 -7.17 5.07 9.19
CA GLY A 179 -6.83 5.84 8.00
C GLY A 179 -6.89 7.34 8.23
N GLN A 180 -6.74 8.10 7.14
CA GLN A 180 -6.86 9.56 7.09
C GLN A 180 -8.11 9.98 6.35
#